data_87f6283f152124f442350298d3ff6c47
#
_entry.id   87f6283f152124f442350298d3ff6c47
#
_cell.length_a   1.000
_cell.length_b   1.000
_cell.length_c   1.000
_cell.angle_alpha   90.00
_cell.angle_beta   90.00
_cell.angle_gamma   90.00
#
_symmetry.space_group_name_H-M   'P 1'
#
loop_
_entity.id
_entity.type
_entity.pdbx_description
1 polymer ?
#
loop_
_entity_poly.entity_id
_entity_poly.type
_entity_poly.pdbx_seq_one_letter_code
_entity_poly.pdbx_strand_id
1 'polypeptide(L)'
;MATQTLLPPGTESYDPRFESLILFNAELELLADGFRWLEGPVWFGDHQCLLFNDLPNNRTLRWSECHGVSVFRESSDYGNGQTRDHQGRLITCHHRSRCLNRGEHDGTTTTLVGQADGKALNAPNDVVVKSDGSIWFSDPLYGLINDYEGGRQLSEQPAALYRLDPATGELNRMASDFDGPNGLAFSPDERKLYVAESGAPGALEPRQYIRMFDVSEDGRSLSGGEIFHKITPGWADGFRVDEHGNLWCGAGDGVHCIAPDGTLLGKVLVPKRVSNLCFGDRFHSRLFICASTTLYALFTNTRGVQRP
;
A
#
# COMPACT_ATOMS: atom_id res chain seq x y z
N MET A 1 -3.46 -0.44 41.28
CA MET A 1 -3.18 0.81 40.57
C MET A 1 -2.93 0.39 39.12
N ALA A 2 -3.77 0.83 38.19
CA ALA A 2 -3.48 0.61 36.77
C ALA A 2 -2.21 1.41 36.44
N THR A 3 -1.17 0.74 36.03
CA THR A 3 0.03 1.37 35.46
C THR A 3 -0.41 2.07 34.17
N GLN A 4 -0.42 3.41 34.18
CA GLN A 4 -0.68 4.18 32.99
C GLN A 4 0.50 3.90 32.02
N THR A 5 0.22 3.24 30.92
CA THR A 5 1.24 2.98 29.88
C THR A 5 1.62 4.33 29.28
N LEU A 6 2.90 4.69 29.33
CA LEU A 6 3.41 5.88 28.67
C LEU A 6 3.46 5.59 27.16
N LEU A 7 2.67 6.32 26.40
CA LEU A 7 2.75 6.32 24.94
C LEU A 7 3.72 7.39 24.45
N PRO A 8 4.44 7.18 23.34
CA PRO A 8 5.30 8.20 22.76
C PRO A 8 4.48 9.39 22.24
N PRO A 9 5.07 10.60 22.20
CA PRO A 9 4.43 11.77 21.63
C PRO A 9 3.94 11.49 20.19
N GLY A 10 2.77 12.05 19.84
CA GLY A 10 2.20 11.85 18.50
C GLY A 10 1.47 10.52 18.33
N THR A 11 1.14 9.82 19.41
CA THR A 11 0.27 8.64 19.37
C THR A 11 -1.02 8.86 20.17
N GLU A 12 -2.11 8.27 19.71
CA GLU A 12 -3.40 8.27 20.39
C GLU A 12 -3.87 6.82 20.57
N SER A 13 -4.21 6.43 21.80
CA SER A 13 -4.77 5.11 22.10
C SER A 13 -6.28 5.23 22.35
N TYR A 14 -7.05 4.42 21.63
CA TYR A 14 -8.51 4.30 21.81
C TYR A 14 -8.90 2.94 22.40
N ASP A 15 -7.99 1.97 22.33
CA ASP A 15 -8.15 0.62 22.89
C ASP A 15 -6.81 0.18 23.52
N PRO A 16 -6.81 -0.40 24.72
CA PRO A 16 -5.57 -0.82 25.41
C PRO A 16 -4.68 -1.77 24.60
N ARG A 17 -5.24 -2.50 23.63
CA ARG A 17 -4.46 -3.36 22.72
C ARG A 17 -3.40 -2.57 21.95
N PHE A 18 -3.65 -1.29 21.62
CA PHE A 18 -2.71 -0.44 20.90
C PHE A 18 -1.41 -0.22 21.66
N GLU A 19 -1.50 -0.07 22.98
CA GLU A 19 -0.36 0.22 23.84
C GLU A 19 0.72 -0.89 23.77
N SER A 20 0.30 -2.13 23.52
CA SER A 20 1.22 -3.26 23.35
C SER A 20 1.93 -3.29 22.00
N LEU A 21 1.40 -2.57 20.99
CA LEU A 21 1.93 -2.53 19.63
C LEU A 21 2.95 -1.41 19.42
N ILE A 22 3.03 -0.45 20.34
CA ILE A 22 3.90 0.73 20.25
C ILE A 22 5.00 0.64 21.32
N LEU A 23 6.24 1.00 20.93
CA LEU A 23 7.33 1.15 21.87
C LEU A 23 7.21 2.51 22.56
N PHE A 24 7.21 2.53 23.90
CA PHE A 24 7.01 3.76 24.69
C PHE A 24 8.09 4.84 24.45
N ASN A 25 9.26 4.43 23.98
CA ASN A 25 10.42 5.29 23.73
C ASN A 25 10.72 5.48 22.22
N ALA A 26 9.84 4.99 21.33
CA ALA A 26 9.98 5.24 19.91
C ALA A 26 9.37 6.59 19.56
N GLU A 27 10.04 7.34 18.71
CA GLU A 27 9.58 8.62 18.18
C GLU A 27 9.37 8.51 16.66
N LEU A 28 8.47 9.32 16.12
CA LEU A 28 8.32 9.46 14.68
C LEU A 28 9.57 10.14 14.11
N GLU A 29 10.35 9.40 13.36
CA GLU A 29 11.58 9.86 12.74
C GLU A 29 11.30 10.46 11.36
N LEU A 30 11.82 11.67 11.09
CA LEU A 30 11.85 12.23 9.75
C LEU A 30 13.11 11.70 9.06
N LEU A 31 12.93 10.86 8.02
CA LEU A 31 14.05 10.27 7.28
C LEU A 31 14.49 11.14 6.10
N ALA A 32 13.54 11.74 5.39
CA ALA A 32 13.80 12.64 4.26
C ALA A 32 12.57 13.45 3.88
N ASP A 33 12.77 14.60 3.26
CA ASP A 33 11.71 15.47 2.74
C ASP A 33 12.07 16.11 1.39
N GLY A 34 11.20 16.99 0.88
CA GLY A 34 11.43 17.70 -0.39
C GLY A 34 10.94 16.96 -1.63
N PHE A 35 10.07 15.99 -1.46
CA PHE A 35 9.41 15.26 -2.54
C PHE A 35 8.11 15.96 -2.98
N ARG A 36 7.37 15.35 -3.94
CA ARG A 36 6.06 15.87 -4.34
C ARG A 36 4.90 15.01 -3.84
N TRP A 37 4.97 13.71 -4.07
CA TRP A 37 4.00 12.74 -3.57
C TRP A 37 4.66 11.36 -3.54
N LEU A 38 4.90 10.87 -2.33
CA LEU A 38 5.54 9.58 -2.12
C LEU A 38 4.53 8.45 -2.16
N GLU A 39 4.91 7.34 -2.80
CA GLU A 39 4.08 6.15 -2.97
C GLU A 39 4.89 4.86 -2.95
N GLY A 40 4.16 3.75 -2.82
CA GLY A 40 4.65 2.40 -3.03
C GLY A 40 5.90 2.01 -2.27
N PRO A 41 6.00 2.25 -0.96
CA PRO A 41 7.17 1.82 -0.21
C PRO A 41 7.24 0.31 -0.14
N VAL A 42 8.43 -0.25 -0.43
CA VAL A 42 8.72 -1.68 -0.33
C VAL A 42 10.11 -1.91 0.24
N TRP A 43 10.21 -2.79 1.23
CA TRP A 43 11.46 -3.11 1.89
C TRP A 43 12.19 -4.29 1.22
N PHE A 44 13.49 -4.12 0.98
CA PHE A 44 14.40 -5.14 0.50
C PHE A 44 15.33 -5.56 1.64
N GLY A 45 14.97 -6.63 2.35
CA GLY A 45 15.69 -7.12 3.52
C GLY A 45 17.11 -7.62 3.21
N ASP A 46 17.31 -8.22 2.04
CA ASP A 46 18.59 -8.67 1.52
C ASP A 46 19.56 -7.51 1.21
N HIS A 47 19.05 -6.35 0.85
CA HIS A 47 19.83 -5.14 0.59
C HIS A 47 19.75 -4.10 1.71
N GLN A 48 18.95 -4.34 2.74
CA GLN A 48 18.69 -3.41 3.85
C GLN A 48 18.35 -2.00 3.34
N CYS A 49 17.42 -1.94 2.40
CA CYS A 49 16.97 -0.68 1.81
C CYS A 49 15.47 -0.65 1.54
N LEU A 50 14.93 0.54 1.54
CA LEU A 50 13.57 0.87 1.12
C LEU A 50 13.61 1.39 -0.30
N LEU A 51 12.77 0.86 -1.19
CA LEU A 51 12.42 1.52 -2.45
C LEU A 51 11.05 2.20 -2.29
N PHE A 52 10.89 3.35 -2.92
CA PHE A 52 9.63 4.10 -2.93
C PHE A 52 9.60 5.04 -4.14
N ASN A 53 8.42 5.43 -4.56
CA ASN A 53 8.23 6.31 -5.72
C ASN A 53 7.98 7.75 -5.28
N ASP A 54 8.59 8.70 -5.95
CA ASP A 54 8.20 10.11 -5.97
C ASP A 54 7.41 10.32 -7.26
N LEU A 55 6.13 9.97 -7.20
CA LEU A 55 5.24 9.74 -8.34
C LEU A 55 5.21 10.92 -9.32
N PRO A 56 4.92 12.17 -8.90
CA PRO A 56 4.86 13.29 -9.86
C PRO A 56 6.21 13.71 -10.41
N ASN A 57 7.30 13.39 -9.71
CA ASN A 57 8.66 13.59 -10.21
C ASN A 57 9.14 12.44 -11.11
N ASN A 58 8.27 11.43 -11.33
CA ASN A 58 8.50 10.31 -12.23
C ASN A 58 9.81 9.55 -11.94
N ARG A 59 10.09 9.24 -10.68
CA ARG A 59 11.31 8.56 -10.26
C ARG A 59 11.05 7.57 -9.12
N THR A 60 11.82 6.48 -9.11
CA THR A 60 11.91 5.58 -7.96
C THR A 60 13.17 5.92 -7.17
N LEU A 61 13.02 6.02 -5.87
CA LEU A 61 14.06 6.37 -4.92
C LEU A 61 14.41 5.15 -4.05
N ARG A 62 15.62 5.18 -3.52
CA ARG A 62 16.12 4.21 -2.55
C ARG A 62 16.58 4.97 -1.30
N TRP A 63 16.12 4.51 -0.14
CA TRP A 63 16.65 4.93 1.14
C TRP A 63 17.39 3.78 1.82
N SER A 64 18.47 4.07 2.50
CA SER A 64 19.14 3.14 3.42
C SER A 64 19.73 3.91 4.61
N GLU A 65 19.85 3.24 5.75
CA GLU A 65 20.36 3.84 7.00
C GLU A 65 21.73 4.52 6.82
N CYS A 66 22.62 3.87 6.06
CA CYS A 66 24.00 4.35 5.91
C CYS A 66 24.16 5.47 4.88
N HIS A 67 23.24 5.59 3.91
CA HIS A 67 23.45 6.48 2.75
C HIS A 67 22.31 7.49 2.54
N GLY A 68 21.26 7.44 3.35
CA GLY A 68 20.07 8.28 3.13
C GLY A 68 19.40 7.96 1.79
N VAL A 69 18.84 8.98 1.13
CA VAL A 69 18.11 8.84 -0.14
C VAL A 69 19.02 8.97 -1.35
N SER A 70 18.83 8.11 -2.31
CA SER A 70 19.45 8.15 -3.66
C SER A 70 18.42 7.79 -4.72
N VAL A 71 18.68 8.18 -5.97
CA VAL A 71 17.84 7.77 -7.10
C VAL A 71 18.15 6.31 -7.44
N PHE A 72 17.12 5.47 -7.45
CA PHE A 72 17.20 4.08 -7.89
C PHE A 72 16.91 3.97 -9.41
N ARG A 73 15.88 4.67 -9.88
CA ARG A 73 15.49 4.71 -11.30
C ARG A 73 15.01 6.11 -11.66
N GLU A 74 15.69 6.72 -12.65
CA GLU A 74 15.15 7.88 -13.35
C GLU A 74 14.03 7.41 -14.29
N SER A 75 13.01 8.22 -14.51
CA SER A 75 11.88 7.89 -15.38
C SER A 75 11.20 6.58 -14.97
N SER A 76 10.55 6.58 -13.80
CA SER A 76 9.82 5.43 -13.26
C SER A 76 8.53 5.10 -14.01
N ASP A 77 8.19 5.83 -15.05
CA ASP A 77 6.93 5.72 -15.81
C ASP A 77 5.70 5.94 -14.91
N TYR A 78 5.83 6.90 -14.00
CA TYR A 78 4.86 7.20 -12.95
C TYR A 78 4.51 5.94 -12.13
N GLY A 79 5.56 5.27 -11.64
CA GLY A 79 5.40 4.14 -10.72
C GLY A 79 4.66 4.55 -9.46
N ASN A 80 3.68 3.74 -9.04
CA ASN A 80 2.89 3.94 -7.83
C ASN A 80 3.17 2.81 -6.83
N GLY A 81 2.23 1.93 -6.54
CA GLY A 81 2.39 0.82 -5.62
C GLY A 81 3.46 -0.17 -6.05
N GLN A 82 4.16 -0.72 -5.08
CA GLN A 82 5.22 -1.68 -5.30
C GLN A 82 5.13 -2.84 -4.31
N THR A 83 5.59 -4.00 -4.75
CA THR A 83 5.76 -5.19 -3.90
C THR A 83 6.92 -6.05 -4.41
N ARG A 84 7.24 -7.13 -3.71
CA ARG A 84 8.20 -8.14 -4.15
C ARG A 84 7.48 -9.44 -4.46
N ASP A 85 7.97 -10.18 -5.44
CA ASP A 85 7.55 -11.56 -5.62
C ASP A 85 8.39 -12.53 -4.75
N HIS A 86 8.04 -13.82 -4.77
CA HIS A 86 8.75 -14.85 -3.98
C HIS A 86 10.20 -15.07 -4.38
N GLN A 87 10.62 -14.58 -5.56
CA GLN A 87 12.02 -14.56 -5.98
C GLN A 87 12.74 -13.28 -5.60
N GLY A 88 12.07 -12.38 -4.86
CA GLY A 88 12.63 -11.10 -4.44
C GLY A 88 12.68 -10.03 -5.54
N ARG A 89 11.98 -10.23 -6.68
CA ARG A 89 11.93 -9.28 -7.77
C ARG A 89 10.89 -8.19 -7.50
N LEU A 90 11.22 -6.97 -7.91
CA LEU A 90 10.32 -5.82 -7.76
C LEU A 90 9.18 -5.90 -8.76
N ILE A 91 7.94 -5.81 -8.27
CA ILE A 91 6.73 -5.58 -9.07
C ILE A 91 6.28 -4.15 -8.83
N THR A 92 5.97 -3.41 -9.90
CA THR A 92 5.55 -2.00 -9.84
C THR A 92 4.28 -1.80 -10.66
N CYS A 93 3.32 -1.08 -10.10
CA CYS A 93 2.18 -0.50 -10.80
C CYS A 93 2.61 0.78 -11.51
N HIS A 94 2.28 0.93 -12.80
CA HIS A 94 2.63 2.09 -13.59
C HIS A 94 1.39 2.81 -14.11
N HIS A 95 1.25 4.08 -13.76
CA HIS A 95 0.11 4.89 -14.17
C HIS A 95 0.16 5.23 -15.66
N ARG A 96 1.34 5.67 -16.16
CA ARG A 96 1.43 6.19 -17.54
C ARG A 96 1.31 5.10 -18.60
N SER A 97 2.02 4.00 -18.45
CA SER A 97 1.95 2.86 -19.36
C SER A 97 0.79 1.92 -19.05
N ARG A 98 0.05 2.17 -17.96
CA ARG A 98 -1.17 1.44 -17.61
C ARG A 98 -0.92 -0.07 -17.48
N CYS A 99 0.13 -0.44 -16.74
CA CYS A 99 0.57 -1.84 -16.65
C CYS A 99 1.21 -2.18 -15.30
N LEU A 100 1.37 -3.49 -15.06
CA LEU A 100 2.28 -4.01 -14.06
C LEU A 100 3.57 -4.46 -14.74
N ASN A 101 4.70 -4.00 -14.20
CA ASN A 101 6.01 -4.46 -14.63
C ASN A 101 6.73 -5.20 -13.49
N ARG A 102 7.59 -6.15 -13.87
CA ARG A 102 8.51 -6.84 -12.98
C ARG A 102 9.95 -6.56 -13.40
N GLY A 103 10.76 -6.09 -12.46
CA GLY A 103 12.20 -5.98 -12.63
C GLY A 103 12.86 -7.34 -12.47
N GLU A 104 13.59 -7.78 -13.48
CA GLU A 104 14.29 -9.07 -13.45
C GLU A 104 15.68 -8.94 -12.81
N HIS A 105 16.26 -10.05 -12.34
CA HIS A 105 17.58 -10.05 -11.69
C HIS A 105 18.74 -9.66 -12.62
N ASP A 106 18.55 -9.79 -13.94
CA ASP A 106 19.52 -9.36 -14.94
C ASP A 106 19.45 -7.86 -15.27
N GLY A 107 18.55 -7.12 -14.61
CA GLY A 107 18.32 -5.69 -14.81
C GLY A 107 17.29 -5.36 -15.90
N THR A 108 16.78 -6.35 -16.61
CA THR A 108 15.70 -6.14 -17.59
C THR A 108 14.35 -5.94 -16.89
N THR A 109 13.34 -5.52 -17.66
CA THR A 109 11.98 -5.34 -17.16
C THR A 109 11.00 -6.13 -18.03
N THR A 110 10.14 -6.91 -17.38
CA THR A 110 9.07 -7.68 -18.02
C THR A 110 7.73 -7.03 -17.72
N THR A 111 6.95 -6.70 -18.76
CA THR A 111 5.55 -6.32 -18.57
C THR A 111 4.73 -7.58 -18.28
N LEU A 112 4.13 -7.64 -17.10
CA LEU A 112 3.31 -8.76 -16.67
C LEU A 112 1.90 -8.70 -17.27
N VAL A 113 1.29 -7.51 -17.25
CA VAL A 113 -0.05 -7.25 -17.76
C VAL A 113 -0.26 -5.77 -18.04
N GLY A 114 -0.98 -5.44 -19.10
CA GLY A 114 -1.37 -4.06 -19.47
C GLY A 114 -2.78 -3.97 -20.02
N GLN A 115 -3.46 -5.11 -20.17
CA GLN A 115 -4.82 -5.17 -20.75
C GLN A 115 -5.67 -6.20 -20.01
N ALA A 116 -6.98 -5.93 -19.95
CA ALA A 116 -8.00 -6.87 -19.50
C ALA A 116 -9.12 -6.89 -20.56
N ASP A 117 -9.53 -8.08 -21.00
CA ASP A 117 -10.57 -8.27 -22.03
C ASP A 117 -10.32 -7.47 -23.33
N GLY A 118 -9.04 -7.34 -23.73
CA GLY A 118 -8.63 -6.60 -24.93
C GLY A 118 -8.67 -5.08 -24.81
N LYS A 119 -8.92 -4.54 -23.62
CA LYS A 119 -8.91 -3.11 -23.30
C LYS A 119 -7.73 -2.79 -22.39
N ALA A 120 -7.16 -1.59 -22.54
CA ALA A 120 -6.10 -1.14 -21.65
C ALA A 120 -6.60 -1.09 -20.19
N LEU A 121 -5.75 -1.48 -19.23
CA LEU A 121 -5.99 -1.22 -17.81
C LEU A 121 -6.18 0.29 -17.58
N ASN A 122 -6.72 0.69 -16.43
CA ASN A 122 -6.81 2.12 -16.11
C ASN A 122 -5.45 2.66 -15.68
N ALA A 123 -5.19 2.71 -14.40
CA ALA A 123 -3.92 3.13 -13.83
C ALA A 123 -3.65 2.28 -12.59
N PRO A 124 -3.07 1.08 -12.74
CA PRO A 124 -2.78 0.21 -11.61
C PRO A 124 -2.13 0.98 -10.46
N ASN A 125 -2.69 0.82 -9.25
CA ASN A 125 -2.35 1.68 -8.13
C ASN A 125 -1.55 0.96 -7.04
N ASP A 126 -2.11 -0.02 -6.34
CA ASP A 126 -1.38 -0.81 -5.33
C ASP A 126 -1.41 -2.30 -5.67
N VAL A 127 -0.45 -3.06 -5.13
CA VAL A 127 -0.20 -4.45 -5.52
C VAL A 127 0.32 -5.28 -4.35
N VAL A 128 -0.18 -6.52 -4.26
CA VAL A 128 0.32 -7.53 -3.30
C VAL A 128 0.50 -8.88 -3.98
N VAL A 129 1.39 -9.70 -3.44
CA VAL A 129 1.61 -11.08 -3.88
C VAL A 129 1.13 -12.03 -2.80
N LYS A 130 0.25 -12.96 -3.18
CA LYS A 130 -0.27 -14.00 -2.30
C LYS A 130 0.71 -15.16 -2.19
N SER A 131 0.61 -15.99 -1.15
CA SER A 131 1.50 -17.14 -0.92
C SER A 131 1.50 -18.18 -2.04
N ASP A 132 0.45 -18.24 -2.86
CA ASP A 132 0.37 -19.08 -4.06
C ASP A 132 1.11 -18.49 -5.29
N GLY A 133 1.70 -17.29 -5.14
CA GLY A 133 2.40 -16.55 -6.19
C GLY A 133 1.49 -15.69 -7.07
N SER A 134 0.18 -15.73 -6.89
CA SER A 134 -0.73 -14.85 -7.62
C SER A 134 -0.54 -13.39 -7.20
N ILE A 135 -0.68 -12.49 -8.17
CA ILE A 135 -0.49 -11.04 -8.01
C ILE A 135 -1.86 -10.39 -8.02
N TRP A 136 -2.17 -9.62 -6.96
CA TRP A 136 -3.43 -8.92 -6.81
C TRP A 136 -3.19 -7.42 -6.82
N PHE A 137 -3.97 -6.68 -7.58
CA PHE A 137 -3.79 -5.24 -7.72
C PHE A 137 -5.09 -4.49 -7.93
N SER A 138 -5.09 -3.24 -7.52
CA SER A 138 -6.17 -2.27 -7.76
C SER A 138 -5.90 -1.47 -9.03
N ASP A 139 -6.98 -1.17 -9.77
CA ASP A 139 -6.91 -0.44 -11.05
C ASP A 139 -7.93 0.71 -11.08
N PRO A 140 -7.72 1.77 -10.28
CA PRO A 140 -8.55 2.98 -10.30
C PRO A 140 -8.22 3.89 -11.49
N LEU A 141 -8.89 5.07 -11.50
CA LEU A 141 -8.70 6.06 -12.55
C LEU A 141 -7.72 7.19 -12.20
N TYR A 142 -7.11 7.18 -11.01
CA TYR A 142 -6.34 8.33 -10.50
C TYR A 142 -5.24 8.81 -11.46
N GLY A 143 -4.47 7.89 -12.03
CA GLY A 143 -3.38 8.21 -12.97
C GLY A 143 -3.85 8.67 -14.37
N LEU A 144 -5.16 8.64 -14.67
CA LEU A 144 -5.71 9.04 -15.98
C LEU A 144 -6.30 10.44 -15.99
N ILE A 145 -6.55 11.06 -14.82
CA ILE A 145 -7.38 12.28 -14.74
C ILE A 145 -6.58 13.57 -14.91
N ASN A 146 -5.28 13.53 -14.71
CA ASN A 146 -4.40 14.71 -14.78
C ASN A 146 -2.97 14.33 -15.21
N ASP A 147 -2.15 15.36 -15.47
CA ASP A 147 -0.75 15.16 -15.87
C ASP A 147 0.21 15.11 -14.66
N TYR A 148 -0.31 15.21 -13.44
CA TYR A 148 0.49 15.20 -12.22
C TYR A 148 0.91 13.78 -11.79
N GLU A 149 0.03 12.79 -12.03
CA GLU A 149 0.22 11.40 -11.57
C GLU A 149 0.35 10.37 -12.70
N GLY A 150 0.43 10.79 -13.95
CA GLY A 150 0.55 9.84 -15.06
C GLY A 150 0.37 10.48 -16.42
N GLY A 151 -0.74 11.14 -16.63
CA GLY A 151 -1.09 11.81 -17.86
C GLY A 151 -2.53 11.51 -18.29
N ARG A 152 -3.22 12.53 -18.75
CA ARG A 152 -4.65 12.43 -19.15
C ARG A 152 -4.85 11.40 -20.24
N GLN A 153 -5.68 10.41 -19.95
CA GLN A 153 -6.10 9.37 -20.88
C GLN A 153 -7.57 9.03 -20.63
N LEU A 154 -8.21 8.44 -21.63
CA LEU A 154 -9.58 7.94 -21.48
C LEU A 154 -9.57 6.55 -20.85
N SER A 155 -10.44 6.35 -19.86
CA SER A 155 -10.71 5.01 -19.35
C SER A 155 -11.52 4.21 -20.38
N GLU A 156 -11.16 2.94 -20.54
CA GLU A 156 -11.85 1.99 -21.44
C GLU A 156 -12.69 0.99 -20.66
N GLN A 157 -12.58 0.98 -19.33
CA GLN A 157 -13.24 0.00 -18.47
C GLN A 157 -13.43 0.57 -17.05
N PRO A 158 -14.36 0.01 -16.25
CA PRO A 158 -14.57 0.46 -14.88
C PRO A 158 -13.33 0.25 -14.01
N ALA A 159 -13.24 1.02 -12.92
CA ALA A 159 -12.30 0.73 -11.86
C ALA A 159 -12.54 -0.68 -11.31
N ALA A 160 -11.48 -1.41 -11.03
CA ALA A 160 -11.59 -2.82 -10.65
C ALA A 160 -10.43 -3.32 -9.79
N LEU A 161 -10.64 -4.47 -9.20
CA LEU A 161 -9.64 -5.29 -8.55
C LEU A 161 -9.36 -6.50 -9.44
N TYR A 162 -8.08 -6.82 -9.62
CA TYR A 162 -7.63 -7.92 -10.46
C TYR A 162 -6.75 -8.91 -9.72
N ARG A 163 -6.79 -10.17 -10.19
CA ARG A 163 -5.87 -11.26 -9.85
C ARG A 163 -5.19 -11.74 -11.12
N LEU A 164 -3.87 -11.71 -11.12
CA LEU A 164 -3.01 -12.21 -12.19
C LEU A 164 -2.32 -13.50 -11.72
N ASP A 165 -2.38 -14.55 -12.50
CA ASP A 165 -1.51 -15.71 -12.38
C ASP A 165 -0.25 -15.47 -13.25
N PRO A 166 0.91 -15.20 -12.66
CA PRO A 166 2.11 -14.85 -13.44
C PRO A 166 2.73 -16.04 -14.19
N ALA A 167 2.33 -17.28 -13.87
CA ALA A 167 2.82 -18.47 -14.54
C ALA A 167 2.06 -18.74 -15.86
N THR A 168 0.77 -18.45 -15.89
CA THR A 168 -0.09 -18.67 -17.06
C THR A 168 -0.40 -17.40 -17.83
N GLY A 169 -0.27 -16.23 -17.19
CA GLY A 169 -0.72 -14.94 -17.71
C GLY A 169 -2.24 -14.74 -17.59
N GLU A 170 -2.95 -15.63 -16.90
CA GLU A 170 -4.39 -15.52 -16.70
C GLU A 170 -4.71 -14.33 -15.80
N LEU A 171 -5.51 -13.38 -16.31
CA LEU A 171 -5.99 -12.22 -15.58
C LEU A 171 -7.48 -12.34 -15.31
N ASN A 172 -7.87 -12.28 -14.04
CA ASN A 172 -9.26 -12.32 -13.62
C ASN A 172 -9.66 -11.01 -12.94
N ARG A 173 -10.80 -10.44 -13.37
CA ARG A 173 -11.43 -9.32 -12.67
C ARG A 173 -12.18 -9.86 -11.47
N MET A 174 -11.74 -9.49 -10.27
CA MET A 174 -12.26 -10.03 -9.02
C MET A 174 -13.46 -9.25 -8.47
N ALA A 175 -13.46 -7.92 -8.66
CA ALA A 175 -14.57 -7.03 -8.32
C ALA A 175 -14.47 -5.75 -9.15
N SER A 176 -15.61 -5.12 -9.48
CA SER A 176 -15.67 -3.89 -10.28
C SER A 176 -16.77 -2.92 -9.81
N ASP A 177 -17.22 -3.09 -8.57
CA ASP A 177 -18.20 -2.23 -7.91
C ASP A 177 -17.56 -1.19 -6.98
N PHE A 178 -16.35 -0.76 -7.35
CA PHE A 178 -15.57 0.31 -6.71
C PHE A 178 -15.71 1.63 -7.45
N ASP A 179 -15.64 2.73 -6.72
CA ASP A 179 -15.45 4.07 -7.29
C ASP A 179 -13.95 4.40 -7.44
N GLY A 180 -13.13 3.95 -6.48
CA GLY A 180 -11.69 4.15 -6.48
C GLY A 180 -10.98 3.14 -5.56
N PRO A 181 -10.77 1.89 -6.02
CA PRO A 181 -9.98 0.93 -5.26
C PRO A 181 -8.53 1.41 -5.15
N ASN A 182 -7.97 1.33 -3.94
CA ASN A 182 -6.64 1.84 -3.64
C ASN A 182 -5.80 0.75 -2.97
N GLY A 183 -5.26 0.97 -1.78
CA GLY A 183 -4.47 -0.01 -1.04
C GLY A 183 -5.19 -1.34 -0.85
N LEU A 184 -4.43 -2.45 -0.85
CA LEU A 184 -4.96 -3.77 -0.59
C LEU A 184 -3.97 -4.61 0.22
N ALA A 185 -4.50 -5.50 1.07
CA ALA A 185 -3.68 -6.46 1.82
C ALA A 185 -4.50 -7.67 2.25
N PHE A 186 -3.85 -8.82 2.32
CA PHE A 186 -4.43 -10.04 2.88
C PHE A 186 -4.28 -10.07 4.40
N SER A 187 -5.21 -10.76 5.07
CA SER A 187 -5.01 -11.20 6.45
C SER A 187 -3.83 -12.17 6.55
N PRO A 188 -3.23 -12.40 7.75
CA PRO A 188 -2.08 -13.29 7.88
C PRO A 188 -2.32 -14.73 7.40
N ASP A 189 -3.57 -15.22 7.49
CA ASP A 189 -4.01 -16.52 7.00
C ASP A 189 -4.49 -16.51 5.54
N GLU A 190 -4.46 -15.34 4.89
CA GLU A 190 -4.89 -15.08 3.51
C GLU A 190 -6.34 -15.45 3.18
N ARG A 191 -7.19 -15.62 4.21
CA ARG A 191 -8.62 -15.90 4.05
C ARG A 191 -9.46 -14.65 3.87
N LYS A 192 -8.92 -13.49 4.22
CA LYS A 192 -9.54 -12.19 4.03
C LYS A 192 -8.66 -11.33 3.11
N LEU A 193 -9.33 -10.54 2.27
CA LEU A 193 -8.70 -9.47 1.51
C LEU A 193 -9.35 -8.16 1.92
N TYR A 194 -8.54 -7.21 2.37
CA TYR A 194 -8.96 -5.84 2.63
C TYR A 194 -8.62 -4.97 1.44
N VAL A 195 -9.53 -4.08 1.05
CA VAL A 195 -9.32 -3.14 -0.07
C VAL A 195 -9.83 -1.77 0.34
N ALA A 196 -8.97 -0.76 0.21
CA ALA A 196 -9.38 0.62 0.38
C ALA A 196 -10.32 1.06 -0.74
N GLU A 197 -11.38 1.74 -0.37
CA GLU A 197 -12.28 2.45 -1.27
C GLU A 197 -12.13 3.94 -0.97
N SER A 198 -11.30 4.61 -1.76
CA SER A 198 -10.96 6.02 -1.57
C SER A 198 -11.88 6.96 -2.35
N GLY A 199 -12.82 6.41 -3.11
CA GLY A 199 -13.82 7.12 -3.88
C GLY A 199 -13.34 7.65 -5.22
N ALA A 200 -14.29 8.04 -6.05
CA ALA A 200 -13.98 8.63 -7.35
C ALA A 200 -13.30 10.00 -7.19
N PRO A 201 -12.31 10.32 -8.02
CA PRO A 201 -11.67 11.63 -8.00
C PRO A 201 -12.68 12.77 -8.21
N GLY A 202 -12.69 13.75 -7.31
CA GLY A 202 -13.58 14.89 -7.40
C GLY A 202 -15.03 14.63 -7.01
N ALA A 203 -15.37 13.48 -6.44
CA ALA A 203 -16.67 13.20 -5.89
C ALA A 203 -17.00 14.17 -4.74
N LEU A 204 -18.24 14.68 -4.71
CA LEU A 204 -18.71 15.57 -3.63
C LEU A 204 -18.80 14.84 -2.29
N GLU A 205 -19.15 13.55 -2.33
CA GLU A 205 -19.19 12.65 -1.19
C GLU A 205 -18.35 11.41 -1.51
N PRO A 206 -17.02 11.49 -1.36
CA PRO A 206 -16.15 10.36 -1.65
C PRO A 206 -16.40 9.22 -0.67
N ARG A 207 -16.33 8.00 -1.15
CA ARG A 207 -16.29 6.82 -0.30
C ARG A 207 -14.98 6.84 0.50
N GLN A 208 -15.05 6.54 1.80
CA GLN A 208 -13.91 6.70 2.71
C GLN A 208 -13.87 5.50 3.67
N TYR A 209 -13.71 4.30 3.11
CA TYR A 209 -13.75 3.10 3.92
C TYR A 209 -12.85 2.00 3.37
N ILE A 210 -12.61 1.01 4.19
CA ILE A 210 -11.99 -0.24 3.81
C ILE A 210 -13.10 -1.27 3.65
N ARG A 211 -13.08 -2.03 2.56
CA ARG A 211 -13.92 -3.20 2.32
C ARG A 211 -13.18 -4.47 2.70
N MET A 212 -13.91 -5.46 3.20
CA MET A 212 -13.38 -6.77 3.54
C MET A 212 -14.10 -7.84 2.72
N PHE A 213 -13.31 -8.67 2.06
CA PHE A 213 -13.78 -9.79 1.26
C PHE A 213 -13.32 -11.11 1.86
N ASP A 214 -14.15 -12.15 1.76
CA ASP A 214 -13.73 -13.52 1.94
C ASP A 214 -13.07 -14.03 0.67
N VAL A 215 -11.89 -14.65 0.82
CA VAL A 215 -11.15 -15.30 -0.26
C VAL A 215 -11.51 -16.78 -0.25
N SER A 216 -11.92 -17.32 -1.40
CA SER A 216 -12.19 -18.76 -1.52
C SER A 216 -10.97 -19.60 -1.22
N GLU A 217 -11.17 -20.85 -0.82
CA GLU A 217 -10.08 -21.77 -0.47
C GLU A 217 -9.07 -21.99 -1.60
N ASP A 218 -9.53 -21.97 -2.87
CA ASP A 218 -8.67 -22.05 -4.05
C ASP A 218 -8.03 -20.69 -4.44
N GLY A 219 -8.32 -19.61 -3.72
CA GLY A 219 -7.79 -18.28 -3.97
C GLY A 219 -8.27 -17.65 -5.29
N ARG A 220 -9.39 -18.12 -5.88
CA ARG A 220 -9.82 -17.70 -7.22
C ARG A 220 -11.10 -16.89 -7.24
N SER A 221 -11.78 -16.72 -6.12
CA SER A 221 -13.00 -15.92 -6.01
C SER A 221 -13.07 -15.14 -4.71
N LEU A 222 -13.83 -14.05 -4.76
CA LEU A 222 -14.14 -13.22 -3.61
C LEU A 222 -15.66 -13.28 -3.32
N SER A 223 -16.01 -13.17 -2.04
CA SER A 223 -17.39 -12.96 -1.58
C SER A 223 -17.42 -11.93 -0.45
N GLY A 224 -18.60 -11.42 -0.10
CA GLY A 224 -18.72 -10.34 0.87
C GLY A 224 -18.41 -8.99 0.25
N GLY A 225 -17.45 -8.27 0.79
CA GLY A 225 -17.10 -6.92 0.35
C GLY A 225 -17.85 -5.84 1.12
N GLU A 226 -18.29 -6.16 2.33
CA GLU A 226 -18.93 -5.24 3.25
C GLU A 226 -17.92 -4.18 3.74
N ILE A 227 -18.47 -3.06 4.23
CA ILE A 227 -17.65 -2.01 4.86
C ILE A 227 -17.07 -2.58 6.15
N PHE A 228 -15.75 -2.69 6.19
CA PHE A 228 -15.01 -3.13 7.36
C PHE A 228 -14.76 -2.00 8.35
N HIS A 229 -14.28 -0.85 7.85
CA HIS A 229 -13.99 0.31 8.68
C HIS A 229 -14.05 1.61 7.87
N LYS A 230 -14.55 2.70 8.48
CA LYS A 230 -14.54 4.04 7.88
C LYS A 230 -13.33 4.82 8.38
N ILE A 231 -12.59 5.43 7.47
CA ILE A 231 -11.45 6.28 7.79
C ILE A 231 -11.87 7.75 7.88
N THR A 232 -11.48 8.40 8.96
CA THR A 232 -11.69 9.83 9.17
C THR A 232 -10.64 10.41 10.14
N PRO A 233 -10.03 11.57 9.82
CA PRO A 233 -10.24 12.41 8.63
C PRO A 233 -9.54 11.82 7.39
N GLY A 234 -9.97 12.27 6.22
CA GLY A 234 -9.44 11.84 4.94
C GLY A 234 -10.07 10.54 4.45
N TRP A 235 -9.31 9.71 3.80
CA TRP A 235 -9.73 8.41 3.24
C TRP A 235 -8.66 7.35 3.48
N ALA A 236 -9.02 6.07 3.38
CA ALA A 236 -8.10 4.97 3.36
C ALA A 236 -7.23 5.07 2.10
N ASP A 237 -5.91 4.97 2.26
CA ASP A 237 -4.97 4.94 1.15
C ASP A 237 -4.22 3.60 1.17
N GLY A 238 -2.91 3.56 1.07
CA GLY A 238 -2.13 2.34 1.23
C GLY A 238 -2.11 1.84 2.68
N PHE A 239 -2.04 0.53 2.87
CA PHE A 239 -1.95 -0.09 4.20
C PHE A 239 -1.25 -1.44 4.17
N ARG A 240 -0.80 -1.89 5.35
CA ARG A 240 -0.18 -3.21 5.56
C ARG A 240 -0.77 -3.85 6.82
N VAL A 241 -0.61 -5.16 6.92
CA VAL A 241 -1.11 -5.96 8.04
C VAL A 241 0.05 -6.43 8.91
N ASP A 242 -0.13 -6.43 10.23
CA ASP A 242 0.84 -6.96 11.16
C ASP A 242 0.57 -8.44 11.52
N GLU A 243 1.48 -9.06 12.29
CA GLU A 243 1.41 -10.46 12.70
C GLU A 243 0.16 -10.81 13.53
N HIS A 244 -0.50 -9.81 14.12
CA HIS A 244 -1.74 -9.97 14.87
C HIS A 244 -2.99 -9.76 14.00
N GLY A 245 -2.80 -9.44 12.71
CA GLY A 245 -3.88 -9.14 11.76
C GLY A 245 -4.40 -7.71 11.83
N ASN A 246 -3.76 -6.82 12.59
CA ASN A 246 -4.17 -5.42 12.60
C ASN A 246 -3.75 -4.74 11.29
N LEU A 247 -4.64 -3.90 10.76
CA LEU A 247 -4.36 -3.05 9.60
C LEU A 247 -3.73 -1.74 10.07
N TRP A 248 -2.56 -1.42 9.51
CA TRP A 248 -1.91 -0.13 9.65
C TRP A 248 -2.16 0.64 8.36
N CYS A 249 -3.06 1.63 8.43
CA CYS A 249 -3.64 2.29 7.26
C CYS A 249 -3.27 3.76 7.20
N GLY A 250 -2.79 4.20 6.03
CA GLY A 250 -2.59 5.62 5.74
C GLY A 250 -3.91 6.37 5.72
N ALA A 251 -3.94 7.53 6.36
CA ALA A 251 -5.09 8.39 6.52
C ALA A 251 -4.72 9.88 6.45
N GLY A 252 -5.71 10.76 6.60
CA GLY A 252 -5.52 12.20 6.51
C GLY A 252 -4.69 12.83 7.63
N ASP A 253 -4.67 12.21 8.80
CA ASP A 253 -4.00 12.68 10.02
C ASP A 253 -2.84 11.79 10.47
N GLY A 254 -2.57 10.72 9.75
CA GLY A 254 -1.48 9.80 10.10
C GLY A 254 -1.77 8.36 9.74
N VAL A 255 -1.31 7.44 10.57
CA VAL A 255 -1.53 6.00 10.42
C VAL A 255 -2.56 5.53 11.44
N HIS A 256 -3.64 4.92 10.97
CA HIS A 256 -4.65 4.29 11.81
C HIS A 256 -4.35 2.79 11.99
N CYS A 257 -4.33 2.32 13.23
CA CYS A 257 -4.21 0.90 13.57
C CYS A 257 -5.60 0.33 13.87
N ILE A 258 -6.05 -0.62 13.05
CA ILE A 258 -7.42 -1.17 13.10
C ILE A 258 -7.31 -2.68 13.34
N ALA A 259 -7.98 -3.17 14.38
CA ALA A 259 -8.00 -4.60 14.70
C ALA A 259 -8.79 -5.43 13.68
N PRO A 260 -8.59 -6.77 13.61
CA PRO A 260 -9.34 -7.66 12.73
C PRO A 260 -10.86 -7.63 12.91
N ASP A 261 -11.34 -7.17 14.07
CA ASP A 261 -12.77 -6.98 14.36
C ASP A 261 -13.33 -5.63 13.88
N GLY A 262 -12.50 -4.78 13.23
CA GLY A 262 -12.86 -3.45 12.76
C GLY A 262 -12.72 -2.35 13.81
N THR A 263 -12.28 -2.65 15.02
CA THR A 263 -12.06 -1.66 16.09
C THR A 263 -10.85 -0.78 15.77
N LEU A 264 -10.98 0.55 15.81
CA LEU A 264 -9.84 1.46 15.79
C LEU A 264 -9.10 1.35 17.13
N LEU A 265 -7.90 0.80 17.09
CA LEU A 265 -7.06 0.62 18.28
C LEU A 265 -6.38 1.92 18.69
N GLY A 266 -5.83 2.63 17.73
CA GLY A 266 -5.10 3.87 17.98
C GLY A 266 -4.57 4.48 16.69
N LYS A 267 -3.86 5.59 16.84
CA LYS A 267 -3.25 6.33 15.73
C LYS A 267 -1.80 6.69 16.02
N VAL A 268 -1.01 6.73 14.96
CA VAL A 268 0.26 7.45 14.93
C VAL A 268 0.01 8.72 14.12
N LEU A 269 0.02 9.86 14.79
CA LEU A 269 -0.18 11.15 14.16
C LEU A 269 1.04 11.52 13.32
N VAL A 270 0.81 11.86 12.06
CA VAL A 270 1.85 12.29 11.13
C VAL A 270 1.52 13.69 10.63
N PRO A 271 2.49 14.62 10.58
CA PRO A 271 2.21 16.02 10.20
C PRO A 271 1.61 16.23 8.81
N LYS A 272 1.68 15.21 7.95
CA LYS A 272 1.18 15.21 6.57
C LYS A 272 0.32 13.99 6.32
N ARG A 273 -0.57 14.09 5.32
CA ARG A 273 -1.39 12.96 4.86
C ARG A 273 -0.49 11.79 4.46
N VAL A 274 -0.80 10.62 4.97
CA VAL A 274 -0.12 9.37 4.65
C VAL A 274 -0.77 8.73 3.43
N SER A 275 0.03 8.51 2.39
CA SER A 275 -0.38 7.84 1.15
C SER A 275 -0.18 6.33 1.23
N ASN A 276 0.97 5.88 1.72
CA ASN A 276 1.27 4.45 1.79
C ASN A 276 2.31 4.17 2.87
N LEU A 277 2.49 2.92 3.23
CA LEU A 277 3.44 2.50 4.25
C LEU A 277 3.87 1.05 4.05
N CYS A 278 5.01 0.68 4.62
CA CYS A 278 5.43 -0.73 4.72
C CYS A 278 6.22 -0.99 5.99
N PHE A 279 6.17 -2.22 6.45
CA PHE A 279 7.09 -2.69 7.47
C PHE A 279 8.43 -3.07 6.84
N GLY A 280 9.50 -2.78 7.56
CA GLY A 280 10.84 -3.11 7.12
C GLY A 280 11.80 -3.25 8.29
N ASP A 281 13.12 -3.09 8.01
CA ASP A 281 14.20 -3.38 8.93
C ASP A 281 14.43 -4.91 9.07
N ARG A 282 15.46 -5.27 9.79
CA ARG A 282 15.88 -6.67 10.03
C ARG A 282 14.77 -7.53 10.65
N PHE A 283 13.91 -6.94 11.47
CA PHE A 283 12.86 -7.65 12.20
C PHE A 283 11.46 -7.38 11.67
N HIS A 284 11.33 -6.58 10.60
CA HIS A 284 10.04 -6.10 10.07
C HIS A 284 9.20 -5.35 11.12
N SER A 285 9.86 -4.66 12.05
CA SER A 285 9.23 -3.90 13.13
C SER A 285 9.42 -2.39 13.02
N ARG A 286 10.01 -1.90 11.93
CA ARG A 286 10.08 -0.48 11.59
C ARG A 286 9.07 -0.17 10.51
N LEU A 287 8.10 0.68 10.82
CA LEU A 287 7.09 1.13 9.89
C LEU A 287 7.64 2.34 9.13
N PHE A 288 7.86 2.19 7.81
CA PHE A 288 8.20 3.28 6.91
C PHE A 288 6.92 3.89 6.36
N ILE A 289 6.82 5.22 6.38
CA ILE A 289 5.59 5.96 6.14
C ILE A 289 5.83 7.00 5.05
N CYS A 290 5.23 6.80 3.89
CA CYS A 290 5.14 7.80 2.83
C CYS A 290 4.03 8.79 3.17
N ALA A 291 4.40 10.04 3.45
CA ALA A 291 3.44 11.07 3.85
C ALA A 291 3.58 12.30 2.96
N SER A 292 2.84 12.31 1.85
CA SER A 292 2.86 13.37 0.84
C SER A 292 4.28 13.69 0.37
N THR A 293 4.92 14.72 0.93
CA THR A 293 6.24 15.20 0.51
C THR A 293 7.38 14.74 1.42
N THR A 294 7.12 13.82 2.36
CA THR A 294 8.08 13.44 3.41
C THR A 294 8.04 11.95 3.69
N LEU A 295 9.21 11.35 3.86
CA LEU A 295 9.37 9.98 4.33
C LEU A 295 9.64 10.00 5.83
N TYR A 296 8.79 9.30 6.58
CA TYR A 296 8.95 9.07 8.02
C TYR A 296 9.19 7.60 8.32
N ALA A 297 9.61 7.31 9.55
CA ALA A 297 9.62 5.97 10.11
C ALA A 297 9.30 5.98 11.61
N LEU A 298 8.81 4.84 12.10
CA LEU A 298 8.55 4.60 13.51
C LEU A 298 8.86 3.14 13.84
N PHE A 299 9.60 2.89 14.91
CA PHE A 299 9.73 1.53 15.44
C PHE A 299 8.48 1.12 16.22
N THR A 300 7.98 -0.06 15.93
CA THR A 300 6.81 -0.67 16.58
C THR A 300 7.20 -1.89 17.41
N ASN A 301 6.33 -2.31 18.31
CA ASN A 301 6.45 -3.56 19.05
C ASN A 301 5.65 -4.71 18.40
N THR A 302 5.39 -4.60 17.10
CA THR A 302 4.77 -5.63 16.27
C THR A 302 5.53 -5.75 14.96
N ARG A 303 5.25 -6.77 14.16
CA ARG A 303 5.93 -7.05 12.89
C ARG A 303 4.94 -7.12 11.75
N GLY A 304 5.34 -6.60 10.60
CA GLY A 304 4.56 -6.80 9.38
C GLY A 304 4.62 -8.25 8.89
N VAL A 305 3.50 -8.75 8.36
CA VAL A 305 3.42 -10.10 7.75
C VAL A 305 3.83 -10.12 6.28
N GLN A 306 4.25 -8.99 5.73
CA GLN A 306 4.67 -8.92 4.34
C GLN A 306 5.78 -9.94 4.09
N ARG A 307 5.48 -10.92 3.25
CA ARG A 307 6.44 -11.91 2.79
C ARG A 307 7.12 -11.39 1.53
N PRO A 308 8.42 -11.66 1.36
CA PRO A 308 9.10 -11.33 0.11
C PRO A 308 8.58 -12.16 -1.05
#